data_011651f524ab45ef257e5e928e899658
#
_entry.id   011651f524ab45ef257e5e928e899658
#
_cell.length_a   1.000
_cell.length_b   1.000
_cell.length_c   1.000
_cell.angle_alpha   90.00
_cell.angle_beta   90.00
_cell.angle_gamma   90.00
#
_symmetry.space_group_name_H-M   'P 1'
#
loop_
_entity.id
_entity.type
_entity.pdbx_description
1 polymer ?
#
loop_
_entity_poly.entity_id
_entity_poly.type
_entity_poly.pdbx_seq_one_letter_code
_entity_poly.pdbx_strand_id
1 'polypeptide(L)'
;TQIRAERFLKGKLKVTSPVRWEVFIDEVSKQTKDAAEDSISSASSRDIALTLEPERDYEITIKLLSTAEDKAAPTLKCEFIKDNKFKDIACTLDPNAKKRFSLDNTVYGNRVISVAISPSGKYLLTRYWNNHAAKRSRTYCQLTELKTGKVLLDNARDGMRWMPKSDKLYYTVTALSGNDVITLDPATLNEETLLKGIPEQSFTWSPNEDFLIYYPREEGEKEQGAL
;
A
#
# COMPACT_ATOMS: atom_id res chain seq x y z
N THR A 1 -2.57 14.42 9.93
CA THR A 1 -2.35 15.38 11.03
C THR A 1 -1.41 14.79 12.06
N GLN A 2 -0.50 15.62 12.60
CA GLN A 2 0.36 15.22 13.72
C GLN A 2 0.01 16.03 14.97
N ILE A 3 0.08 15.36 16.12
CA ILE A 3 -0.06 15.99 17.44
C ILE A 3 1.20 15.73 18.27
N ARG A 4 1.71 16.77 18.93
CA ARG A 4 2.90 16.71 19.78
C ARG A 4 2.67 17.52 21.06
N ALA A 5 3.12 16.99 22.17
CA ALA A 5 3.13 17.69 23.45
C ALA A 5 4.57 17.90 23.94
N GLU A 6 4.83 19.03 24.57
CA GLU A 6 6.15 19.33 25.17
C GLU A 6 6.43 18.51 26.42
N ARG A 7 5.39 18.13 27.14
CA ARG A 7 5.45 17.29 28.34
C ARG A 7 4.38 16.22 28.27
N PHE A 8 4.46 15.27 29.18
CA PHE A 8 3.40 14.27 29.33
C PHE A 8 2.04 14.93 29.45
N LEU A 9 1.11 14.52 28.58
CA LEU A 9 -0.20 15.12 28.43
C LEU A 9 -1.26 14.05 28.25
N LYS A 10 -2.35 14.15 29.01
CA LYS A 10 -3.57 13.35 28.79
C LYS A 10 -4.70 14.24 28.31
N GLY A 11 -5.50 13.68 27.43
CA GLY A 11 -6.67 14.36 26.88
C GLY A 11 -7.51 13.42 26.03
N LYS A 12 -8.43 14.01 25.30
CA LYS A 12 -9.36 13.30 24.42
C LYS A 12 -9.37 13.93 23.04
N LEU A 13 -9.28 13.11 22.03
CA LEU A 13 -9.57 13.51 20.67
C LEU A 13 -11.08 13.33 20.44
N LYS A 14 -11.79 14.45 20.29
CA LYS A 14 -13.21 14.46 19.97
C LYS A 14 -13.40 14.52 18.48
N VAL A 15 -14.04 13.50 17.92
CA VAL A 15 -14.31 13.38 16.48
C VAL A 15 -15.80 13.44 16.25
N THR A 16 -16.23 14.34 15.36
CA THR A 16 -17.64 14.54 14.99
C THR A 16 -17.75 14.47 13.47
N SER A 17 -18.60 13.60 12.97
CA SER A 17 -18.92 13.48 11.55
C SER A 17 -20.27 12.80 11.38
N PRO A 18 -21.12 13.19 10.43
CA PRO A 18 -22.38 12.52 10.15
C PRO A 18 -22.19 11.20 9.40
N VAL A 19 -21.05 10.99 8.76
CA VAL A 19 -20.76 9.75 8.01
C VAL A 19 -19.97 8.75 8.85
N ARG A 20 -19.80 7.55 8.33
CA ARG A 20 -18.99 6.49 8.94
C ARG A 20 -17.53 6.89 8.94
N TRP A 21 -16.80 6.50 9.98
CA TRP A 21 -15.38 6.82 10.06
C TRP A 21 -14.60 5.83 10.94
N GLU A 22 -13.29 5.81 10.72
CA GLU A 22 -12.33 5.09 11.54
C GLU A 22 -11.12 5.98 11.83
N VAL A 23 -10.72 6.02 13.11
CA VAL A 23 -9.56 6.79 13.58
C VAL A 23 -8.41 5.86 13.87
N PHE A 24 -7.26 6.21 13.32
CA PHE A 24 -5.98 5.56 13.57
C PHE A 24 -5.05 6.52 14.29
N ILE A 25 -4.26 6.00 15.22
CA ILE A 25 -3.17 6.70 15.87
C ILE A 25 -1.92 5.84 15.68
N ASP A 26 -0.90 6.41 15.04
CA ASP A 26 0.31 5.69 14.65
C ASP A 26 -0.04 4.37 13.90
N GLU A 27 -0.95 4.46 12.93
CA GLU A 27 -1.45 3.34 12.10
C GLU A 27 -2.28 2.28 12.86
N VAL A 28 -2.48 2.44 14.17
CA VAL A 28 -3.31 1.54 14.98
C VAL A 28 -4.74 2.06 15.07
N SER A 29 -5.72 1.26 14.64
CA SER A 29 -7.14 1.59 14.78
C SER A 29 -7.53 1.74 16.26
N LYS A 30 -8.15 2.86 16.60
CA LYS A 30 -8.56 3.18 17.98
C LYS A 30 -10.06 3.22 18.15
N GLN A 31 -10.79 3.69 17.15
CA GLN A 31 -12.23 3.87 17.23
C GLN A 31 -12.86 3.83 15.85
N THR A 32 -14.03 3.20 15.74
CA THR A 32 -14.87 3.18 14.53
C THR A 32 -16.25 3.74 14.82
N LYS A 33 -16.88 4.29 13.81
CA LYS A 33 -18.30 4.63 13.74
C LYS A 33 -18.89 4.01 12.48
N ASP A 34 -19.77 3.03 12.64
CA ASP A 34 -20.26 2.19 11.54
C ASP A 34 -21.59 2.69 10.96
N ALA A 35 -22.26 3.66 11.61
CA ALA A 35 -23.53 4.22 11.17
C ALA A 35 -23.36 5.65 10.65
N ALA A 36 -24.04 5.96 9.54
CA ALA A 36 -24.23 7.33 9.05
C ALA A 36 -25.50 7.93 9.65
N GLU A 37 -25.53 9.25 9.77
CA GLU A 37 -26.65 10.05 10.27
C GLU A 37 -27.23 10.90 9.15
N ASP A 38 -28.51 11.28 9.28
CA ASP A 38 -29.27 11.91 8.22
C ASP A 38 -28.89 13.39 7.94
N SER A 39 -28.19 14.06 8.89
CA SER A 39 -27.82 15.46 8.73
C SER A 39 -26.55 15.81 9.51
N ILE A 40 -25.93 16.92 9.15
CA ILE A 40 -24.76 17.47 9.87
C ILE A 40 -25.14 17.90 11.30
N SER A 41 -26.36 18.38 11.51
CA SER A 41 -26.86 18.81 12.81
C SER A 41 -27.10 17.65 13.77
N SER A 42 -27.33 16.45 13.27
CA SER A 42 -27.48 15.21 14.06
C SER A 42 -26.16 14.48 14.27
N ALA A 43 -25.04 15.01 13.74
CA ALA A 43 -23.75 14.36 13.81
C ALA A 43 -23.31 14.08 15.27
N SER A 44 -23.16 12.82 15.60
CA SER A 44 -22.68 12.41 16.92
C SER A 44 -21.19 12.59 17.06
N SER A 45 -20.76 12.93 18.29
CA SER A 45 -19.34 13.02 18.63
C SER A 45 -18.90 11.78 19.40
N ARG A 46 -17.66 11.34 19.18
CA ARG A 46 -17.02 10.31 19.99
C ARG A 46 -15.68 10.80 20.53
N ASP A 47 -15.40 10.47 21.78
CA ASP A 47 -14.18 10.82 22.48
C ASP A 47 -13.22 9.63 22.48
N ILE A 48 -11.99 9.86 22.02
CA ILE A 48 -10.91 8.89 21.98
C ILE A 48 -9.84 9.34 22.97
N ALA A 49 -9.64 8.57 24.04
CA ALA A 49 -8.62 8.88 25.04
C ALA A 49 -7.21 8.85 24.39
N LEU A 50 -6.42 9.86 24.64
CA LEU A 50 -5.05 10.00 24.17
C LEU A 50 -4.12 10.29 25.35
N THR A 51 -2.99 9.58 25.35
CA THR A 51 -1.86 9.88 26.21
C THR A 51 -0.68 10.22 25.30
N LEU A 52 -0.13 11.41 25.47
CA LEU A 52 0.99 11.91 24.67
C LEU A 52 2.24 11.94 25.55
N GLU A 53 3.27 11.21 25.13
CA GLU A 53 4.59 11.26 25.74
C GLU A 53 5.35 12.52 25.29
N PRO A 54 6.28 13.03 26.12
CA PRO A 54 7.05 14.21 25.79
C PRO A 54 7.78 14.08 24.46
N GLU A 55 7.74 15.15 23.67
CA GLU A 55 8.50 15.29 22.41
C GLU A 55 8.29 14.22 21.33
N ARG A 56 7.30 13.35 21.50
CA ARG A 56 6.90 12.36 20.52
C ARG A 56 5.83 12.92 19.60
N ASP A 57 6.00 12.71 18.29
CA ASP A 57 4.98 13.02 17.28
C ASP A 57 4.04 11.81 17.13
N TYR A 58 2.74 12.05 17.27
CA TYR A 58 1.69 11.06 17.05
C TYR A 58 0.96 11.37 15.77
N GLU A 59 0.89 10.41 14.87
CA GLU A 59 0.16 10.56 13.60
C GLU A 59 -1.31 10.20 13.79
N ILE A 60 -2.21 11.15 13.53
CA ILE A 60 -3.65 10.93 13.55
C ILE A 60 -4.14 10.85 12.11
N THR A 61 -4.68 9.71 11.73
CA THR A 61 -5.33 9.46 10.44
C THR A 61 -6.79 9.16 10.66
N ILE A 62 -7.69 9.87 9.98
CA ILE A 62 -9.12 9.65 10.03
C ILE A 62 -9.60 9.28 8.62
N LYS A 63 -10.14 8.09 8.46
CA LYS A 63 -10.77 7.63 7.23
C LYS A 63 -12.26 7.88 7.32
N LEU A 64 -12.83 8.55 6.34
CA LEU A 64 -14.27 8.75 6.19
C LEU A 64 -14.79 7.83 5.10
N LEU A 65 -15.95 7.23 5.32
CA LEU A 65 -16.67 6.44 4.34
C LEU A 65 -18.05 7.03 4.13
N SER A 66 -18.28 7.55 2.93
CA SER A 66 -19.59 8.03 2.48
C SER A 66 -20.01 7.24 1.25
N THR A 67 -21.30 6.90 1.18
CA THR A 67 -21.92 6.20 0.06
C THR A 67 -22.92 7.13 -0.62
N ALA A 68 -23.37 6.77 -1.83
CA ALA A 68 -24.37 7.55 -2.55
C ALA A 68 -25.74 7.60 -1.85
N GLU A 69 -25.98 6.71 -0.89
CA GLU A 69 -27.22 6.61 -0.12
C GLU A 69 -27.22 7.53 1.13
N ASP A 70 -26.06 8.04 1.51
CA ASP A 70 -25.93 8.91 2.70
C ASP A 70 -26.54 10.28 2.40
N LYS A 71 -27.47 10.73 3.24
CA LYS A 71 -28.19 12.01 3.08
C LYS A 71 -27.33 13.20 3.46
N ALA A 72 -26.40 13.02 4.41
CA ALA A 72 -25.51 14.09 4.88
C ALA A 72 -24.20 14.13 4.08
N ALA A 73 -23.76 15.32 3.73
CA ALA A 73 -22.43 15.51 3.15
C ALA A 73 -21.32 15.12 4.14
N PRO A 74 -20.22 14.49 3.68
CA PRO A 74 -19.10 14.12 4.54
C PRO A 74 -18.41 15.38 5.09
N THR A 75 -18.60 15.62 6.38
CA THR A 75 -17.93 16.69 7.13
C THR A 75 -17.19 16.09 8.30
N LEU A 76 -16.07 16.70 8.67
CA LEU A 76 -15.25 16.26 9.80
C LEU A 76 -14.91 17.46 10.69
N LYS A 77 -15.25 17.35 11.96
CA LYS A 77 -14.75 18.22 13.01
C LYS A 77 -13.92 17.38 13.97
N CYS A 78 -12.70 17.85 14.25
CA CYS A 78 -11.77 17.18 15.13
C CYS A 78 -11.21 18.20 16.12
N GLU A 79 -11.32 17.91 17.41
CA GLU A 79 -10.84 18.77 18.50
C GLU A 79 -10.05 17.94 19.49
N PHE A 80 -8.90 18.43 19.95
CA PHE A 80 -8.17 17.83 21.04
C PHE A 80 -8.45 18.59 22.35
N ILE A 81 -9.04 17.93 23.32
CA ILE A 81 -9.44 18.48 24.60
C ILE A 81 -8.51 17.93 25.66
N LYS A 82 -7.71 18.80 26.26
CA LYS A 82 -6.80 18.45 27.36
C LYS A 82 -7.56 18.19 28.64
N ASP A 83 -7.14 17.22 29.43
CA ASP A 83 -7.65 17.03 30.77
C ASP A 83 -7.28 18.25 31.65
N ASN A 84 -8.12 18.56 32.63
CA ASN A 84 -7.98 19.75 33.47
C ASN A 84 -6.60 19.91 34.13
N LYS A 85 -5.97 18.79 34.49
CA LYS A 85 -4.63 18.78 35.12
C LYS A 85 -3.50 19.16 34.17
N PHE A 86 -3.75 19.21 32.87
CA PHE A 86 -2.74 19.41 31.82
C PHE A 86 -3.04 20.63 30.94
N LYS A 87 -3.92 21.53 31.36
CA LYS A 87 -4.34 22.71 30.57
C LYS A 87 -3.17 23.59 30.14
N ASP A 88 -2.22 23.75 31.05
CA ASP A 88 -1.06 24.65 30.85
C ASP A 88 0.06 24.05 30.00
N ILE A 89 -0.04 22.76 29.63
CA ILE A 89 0.98 22.10 28.83
C ILE A 89 0.76 22.46 27.35
N ALA A 90 1.81 22.97 26.71
CA ALA A 90 1.75 23.28 25.29
C ALA A 90 1.60 21.98 24.46
N CYS A 91 0.70 22.07 23.50
CA CYS A 91 0.42 21.00 22.56
C CYS A 91 0.20 21.60 21.18
N THR A 92 0.91 21.10 20.19
CA THR A 92 0.79 21.53 18.79
C THR A 92 0.01 20.49 18.00
N LEU A 93 -0.95 20.96 17.24
CA LEU A 93 -1.67 20.17 16.23
C LEU A 93 -1.32 20.76 14.87
N ASP A 94 -0.58 19.99 14.06
CA ASP A 94 -0.19 20.42 12.72
C ASP A 94 -0.90 19.54 11.66
N PRO A 95 -1.88 20.10 10.96
CA PRO A 95 -2.59 19.37 9.90
C PRO A 95 -1.70 19.08 8.67
N ASN A 96 -0.65 19.87 8.48
CA ASN A 96 0.25 19.79 7.34
C ASN A 96 1.67 19.31 7.73
N ALA A 97 1.82 18.76 8.92
CA ALA A 97 3.12 18.29 9.38
C ALA A 97 3.75 17.34 8.38
N LYS A 98 4.95 17.64 7.96
CA LYS A 98 5.77 16.71 7.19
C LYS A 98 6.21 15.59 8.13
N LYS A 99 5.94 14.37 7.73
CA LYS A 99 6.40 13.19 8.48
C LYS A 99 7.91 13.29 8.66
N ARG A 100 8.38 13.31 9.92
CA ARG A 100 9.81 13.27 10.19
C ARG A 100 10.34 11.89 9.83
N PHE A 101 11.51 11.88 9.21
CA PHE A 101 12.20 10.63 8.92
C PHE A 101 12.66 10.01 10.25
N SER A 102 12.15 8.84 10.55
CA SER A 102 12.48 8.08 11.77
C SER A 102 13.24 6.80 11.41
N LEU A 103 13.78 6.13 12.42
CA LEU A 103 14.41 4.81 12.24
C LEU A 103 13.40 3.82 11.64
N ASP A 104 12.13 3.90 12.05
CA ASP A 104 11.05 3.06 11.51
C ASP A 104 10.88 3.27 9.99
N ASN A 105 11.02 4.49 9.49
CA ASN A 105 10.97 4.77 8.06
C ASN A 105 12.14 4.13 7.29
N THR A 106 13.26 3.86 7.99
CA THR A 106 14.39 3.13 7.42
C THR A 106 14.12 1.64 7.32
N VAL A 107 13.36 1.09 8.26
CA VAL A 107 13.07 -0.36 8.34
C VAL A 107 11.78 -0.71 7.62
N TYR A 108 10.73 0.11 7.81
CA TYR A 108 9.38 -0.14 7.28
C TYR A 108 9.05 0.75 6.11
N GLY A 109 8.06 0.35 5.33
CA GLY A 109 7.56 1.07 4.17
C GLY A 109 8.00 0.45 2.85
N ASN A 110 7.82 1.23 1.78
CA ASN A 110 8.12 0.81 0.42
C ASN A 110 9.56 1.14 0.05
N ARG A 111 10.27 0.15 -0.46
CA ARG A 111 11.61 0.31 -1.03
C ARG A 111 11.60 -0.11 -2.48
N VAL A 112 12.19 0.69 -3.34
CA VAL A 112 12.44 0.30 -4.73
C VAL A 112 13.54 -0.77 -4.73
N ILE A 113 13.23 -1.94 -5.30
CA ILE A 113 14.19 -3.03 -5.48
C ILE A 113 14.83 -2.93 -6.86
N SER A 114 14.02 -2.71 -7.88
CA SER A 114 14.48 -2.58 -9.25
C SER A 114 13.55 -1.72 -10.08
N VAL A 115 14.08 -1.17 -11.13
CA VAL A 115 13.34 -0.44 -12.16
C VAL A 115 13.76 -0.99 -13.53
N ALA A 116 12.80 -1.08 -14.44
CA ALA A 116 13.03 -1.52 -15.81
C ALA A 116 12.16 -0.70 -16.75
N ILE A 117 12.76 -0.17 -17.80
CA ILE A 117 12.06 0.58 -18.86
C ILE A 117 11.65 -0.39 -19.95
N SER A 118 10.47 -0.20 -20.54
CA SER A 118 10.01 -0.99 -21.68
C SER A 118 10.93 -0.79 -22.91
N PRO A 119 10.99 -1.73 -23.86
CA PRO A 119 11.83 -1.64 -25.04
C PRO A 119 11.62 -0.36 -25.86
N SER A 120 10.40 0.16 -25.94
CA SER A 120 10.11 1.42 -26.65
C SER A 120 10.40 2.68 -25.82
N GLY A 121 10.71 2.54 -24.53
CA GLY A 121 10.89 3.67 -23.61
C GLY A 121 9.60 4.35 -23.15
N LYS A 122 8.43 3.76 -23.41
CA LYS A 122 7.13 4.37 -23.03
C LYS A 122 6.71 4.12 -21.61
N TYR A 123 7.10 2.99 -21.04
CA TYR A 123 6.62 2.53 -19.75
C TYR A 123 7.76 2.21 -18.78
N LEU A 124 7.52 2.43 -17.52
CA LEU A 124 8.41 2.09 -16.42
C LEU A 124 7.76 1.03 -15.55
N LEU A 125 8.44 -0.09 -15.37
CA LEU A 125 8.10 -1.10 -14.37
C LEU A 125 8.97 -0.89 -13.14
N THR A 126 8.37 -0.58 -12.02
CA THR A 126 9.05 -0.43 -10.73
C THR A 126 8.66 -1.59 -9.82
N ARG A 127 9.64 -2.30 -9.29
CA ARG A 127 9.44 -3.36 -8.31
C ARG A 127 9.72 -2.82 -6.92
N TYR A 128 8.78 -2.97 -6.02
CA TYR A 128 8.86 -2.55 -4.63
C TYR A 128 8.93 -3.75 -3.68
N TRP A 129 9.64 -3.55 -2.60
CA TRP A 129 9.52 -4.36 -1.40
C TRP A 129 8.84 -3.53 -0.33
N ASN A 130 7.71 -4.02 0.17
CA ASN A 130 6.97 -3.39 1.26
C ASN A 130 7.24 -4.17 2.55
N ASN A 131 7.90 -3.53 3.49
CA ASN A 131 8.09 -4.06 4.82
C ASN A 131 7.13 -3.37 5.79
N HIS A 132 6.34 -4.13 6.52
CA HIS A 132 5.33 -3.61 7.43
C HIS A 132 5.50 -4.22 8.82
N ALA A 133 5.50 -3.38 9.87
CA ALA A 133 5.72 -3.80 11.25
C ALA A 133 4.72 -4.87 11.74
N ALA A 134 3.46 -4.77 11.32
CA ALA A 134 2.36 -5.62 11.78
C ALA A 134 1.87 -6.65 10.74
N LYS A 135 2.46 -6.69 9.53
CA LYS A 135 2.04 -7.58 8.44
C LYS A 135 3.24 -8.26 7.81
N ARG A 136 2.99 -9.36 7.11
CA ARG A 136 4.03 -10.03 6.32
C ARG A 136 4.55 -9.09 5.24
N SER A 137 5.87 -8.98 5.12
CA SER A 137 6.51 -8.25 4.02
C SER A 137 6.12 -8.87 2.68
N ARG A 138 5.99 -8.04 1.66
CA ARG A 138 5.65 -8.48 0.30
C ARG A 138 6.40 -7.68 -0.75
N THR A 139 6.58 -8.29 -1.90
CA THR A 139 7.02 -7.63 -3.12
C THR A 139 5.85 -7.42 -4.07
N TYR A 140 5.89 -6.34 -4.82
CA TYR A 140 4.89 -6.03 -5.84
C TYR A 140 5.49 -5.14 -6.92
N CYS A 141 4.81 -5.08 -8.07
CA CYS A 141 5.18 -4.22 -9.18
C CYS A 141 4.20 -3.06 -9.34
N GLN A 142 4.71 -1.95 -9.85
CA GLN A 142 3.95 -0.79 -10.31
C GLN A 142 4.32 -0.48 -11.74
N LEU A 143 3.32 -0.27 -12.59
CA LEU A 143 3.50 0.11 -13.99
C LEU A 143 3.11 1.56 -14.18
N THR A 144 4.01 2.35 -14.75
CA THR A 144 3.81 3.79 -14.97
C THR A 144 4.06 4.14 -16.43
N GLU A 145 3.19 4.95 -17.02
CA GLU A 145 3.44 5.56 -18.35
C GLU A 145 4.38 6.76 -18.18
N LEU A 146 5.55 6.72 -18.82
CA LEU A 146 6.60 7.72 -18.61
C LEU A 146 6.21 9.11 -19.11
N LYS A 147 5.47 9.21 -20.23
CA LYS A 147 5.09 10.50 -20.81
C LYS A 147 4.16 11.32 -19.92
N THR A 148 3.21 10.66 -19.27
CA THR A 148 2.18 11.31 -18.45
C THR A 148 2.45 11.22 -16.95
N GLY A 149 3.32 10.32 -16.53
CA GLY A 149 3.51 9.94 -15.13
C GLY A 149 2.33 9.17 -14.54
N LYS A 150 1.38 8.75 -15.37
CA LYS A 150 0.19 8.02 -14.92
C LYS A 150 0.55 6.61 -14.48
N VAL A 151 0.16 6.24 -13.27
CA VAL A 151 0.23 4.86 -12.81
C VAL A 151 -0.90 4.08 -13.47
N LEU A 152 -0.54 3.07 -14.26
CA LEU A 152 -1.48 2.18 -14.97
C LEU A 152 -1.87 0.99 -14.12
N LEU A 153 -0.90 0.40 -13.41
CA LEU A 153 -1.12 -0.67 -12.44
C LEU A 153 -0.38 -0.34 -11.15
N ASP A 154 -1.06 -0.50 -10.03
CA ASP A 154 -0.47 -0.42 -8.69
C ASP A 154 -0.72 -1.72 -7.93
N ASN A 155 0.23 -2.08 -7.04
CA ASN A 155 0.17 -3.36 -6.31
C ASN A 155 0.04 -4.60 -7.22
N ALA A 156 0.55 -4.52 -8.43
CA ALA A 156 0.55 -5.64 -9.36
C ALA A 156 1.40 -6.80 -8.84
N ARG A 157 1.15 -7.98 -9.41
CA ARG A 157 1.88 -9.21 -9.07
C ARG A 157 3.39 -9.02 -9.13
N ASP A 158 4.11 -9.61 -8.21
CA ASP A 158 5.57 -9.68 -8.25
C ASP A 158 6.06 -10.59 -9.39
N GLY A 159 7.30 -10.36 -9.83
CA GLY A 159 7.94 -11.17 -10.86
C GLY A 159 7.61 -10.79 -12.30
N MET A 160 6.88 -9.69 -12.52
CA MET A 160 6.66 -9.16 -13.87
C MET A 160 7.97 -8.71 -14.51
N ARG A 161 8.13 -8.97 -15.80
CA ARG A 161 9.31 -8.60 -16.61
C ARG A 161 8.89 -8.15 -17.99
N TRP A 162 9.70 -7.30 -18.62
CA TRP A 162 9.50 -6.93 -20.02
C TRP A 162 9.86 -8.07 -20.96
N MET A 163 9.09 -8.23 -22.01
CA MET A 163 9.49 -8.95 -23.20
C MET A 163 10.71 -8.26 -23.83
N PRO A 164 11.61 -9.00 -24.51
CA PRO A 164 12.85 -8.42 -25.05
C PRO A 164 12.68 -7.34 -26.09
N LYS A 165 11.62 -7.40 -26.91
CA LYS A 165 11.40 -6.53 -28.05
C LYS A 165 10.11 -5.75 -28.00
N SER A 166 9.03 -6.38 -27.57
CA SER A 166 7.70 -5.75 -27.44
C SER A 166 7.53 -5.06 -26.08
N ASP A 167 6.63 -4.08 -26.03
CA ASP A 167 6.27 -3.44 -24.74
C ASP A 167 5.33 -4.30 -23.89
N LYS A 168 5.23 -5.60 -24.15
CA LYS A 168 4.45 -6.50 -23.31
C LYS A 168 5.23 -6.89 -22.06
N LEU A 169 4.51 -7.02 -20.97
CA LEU A 169 5.01 -7.65 -19.73
C LEU A 169 4.69 -9.14 -19.75
N TYR A 170 5.51 -9.94 -19.10
CA TYR A 170 5.21 -11.34 -18.83
C TYR A 170 5.48 -11.68 -17.37
N TYR A 171 4.80 -12.72 -16.90
CA TYR A 171 5.00 -13.33 -15.58
C TYR A 171 4.50 -14.77 -15.59
N THR A 172 4.89 -15.53 -14.57
CA THR A 172 4.48 -16.95 -14.42
C THR A 172 3.43 -17.11 -13.34
N VAL A 173 2.52 -18.04 -13.54
CA VAL A 173 1.52 -18.48 -12.56
C VAL A 173 1.65 -19.98 -12.40
N THR A 174 1.85 -20.45 -11.18
CA THR A 174 1.87 -21.88 -10.89
C THR A 174 0.47 -22.47 -11.02
N ALA A 175 0.33 -23.45 -11.88
CA ALA A 175 -0.89 -24.23 -12.11
C ALA A 175 -0.65 -25.70 -11.74
N LEU A 176 -1.70 -26.54 -11.77
CA LEU A 176 -1.59 -27.96 -11.42
C LEU A 176 -0.68 -28.74 -12.37
N SER A 177 -0.58 -28.32 -13.64
CA SER A 177 0.20 -28.97 -14.69
C SER A 177 1.58 -28.35 -14.93
N GLY A 178 2.03 -27.43 -14.06
CA GLY A 178 3.27 -26.69 -14.24
C GLY A 178 3.06 -25.19 -14.11
N ASN A 179 3.87 -24.39 -14.78
CA ASN A 179 3.77 -22.93 -14.75
C ASN A 179 3.19 -22.41 -16.07
N ASP A 180 2.18 -21.57 -15.97
CA ASP A 180 1.63 -20.86 -17.12
C ASP A 180 2.37 -19.53 -17.28
N VAL A 181 2.72 -19.17 -18.52
CA VAL A 181 3.29 -17.86 -18.87
C VAL A 181 2.15 -16.99 -19.34
N ILE A 182 1.97 -15.89 -18.64
CA ILE A 182 0.94 -14.89 -18.95
C ILE A 182 1.63 -13.63 -19.45
N THR A 183 1.09 -13.05 -20.51
CA THR A 183 1.50 -11.74 -21.01
C THR A 183 0.44 -10.69 -20.67
N LEU A 184 0.90 -9.46 -20.45
CA LEU A 184 0.06 -8.29 -20.20
C LEU A 184 0.45 -7.18 -21.16
N ASP A 185 -0.53 -6.63 -21.86
CA ASP A 185 -0.35 -5.46 -22.70
C ASP A 185 -0.56 -4.17 -21.87
N PRO A 186 0.47 -3.33 -21.69
CA PRO A 186 0.36 -2.09 -20.92
C PRO A 186 -0.66 -1.08 -21.46
N ALA A 187 -0.93 -1.09 -22.76
CA ALA A 187 -1.85 -0.12 -23.36
C ALA A 187 -3.32 -0.45 -23.07
N THR A 188 -3.65 -1.72 -23.04
CA THR A 188 -5.05 -2.19 -22.84
C THR A 188 -5.28 -2.80 -21.46
N LEU A 189 -4.21 -3.16 -20.75
CA LEU A 189 -4.19 -3.94 -19.51
C LEU A 189 -4.81 -5.34 -19.65
N ASN A 190 -4.91 -5.84 -20.89
CA ASN A 190 -5.41 -7.18 -21.15
C ASN A 190 -4.31 -8.20 -20.88
N GLU A 191 -4.71 -9.30 -20.25
CA GLU A 191 -3.87 -10.45 -19.98
C GLU A 191 -4.21 -11.58 -20.93
N GLU A 192 -3.19 -12.27 -21.41
CA GLU A 192 -3.31 -13.43 -22.29
C GLU A 192 -2.38 -14.55 -21.83
N THR A 193 -2.88 -15.76 -21.77
CA THR A 193 -2.03 -16.93 -21.49
C THR A 193 -1.28 -17.31 -22.77
N LEU A 194 0.03 -17.09 -22.78
CA LEU A 194 0.88 -17.40 -23.92
C LEU A 194 1.29 -18.86 -23.98
N LEU A 195 1.68 -19.44 -22.85
CA LEU A 195 2.10 -20.84 -22.72
C LEU A 195 1.51 -21.46 -21.46
N LYS A 196 1.23 -22.74 -21.50
CA LYS A 196 0.70 -23.51 -20.36
C LYS A 196 1.61 -24.67 -19.98
N GLY A 197 1.68 -24.95 -18.69
CA GLY A 197 2.28 -26.16 -18.17
C GLY A 197 3.79 -26.27 -18.36
N ILE A 198 4.53 -25.15 -18.37
CA ILE A 198 5.99 -25.19 -18.44
C ILE A 198 6.51 -25.75 -17.12
N PRO A 199 7.39 -26.79 -17.17
CA PRO A 199 7.88 -27.46 -15.94
C PRO A 199 8.75 -26.56 -15.07
N GLU A 200 9.42 -25.55 -15.67
CA GLU A 200 10.36 -24.68 -14.99
C GLU A 200 9.86 -23.24 -14.81
N GLN A 201 10.23 -22.60 -13.70
CA GLN A 201 9.93 -21.19 -13.47
C GLN A 201 10.97 -20.24 -14.11
N SER A 202 12.16 -20.77 -14.42
CA SER A 202 13.24 -20.00 -15.04
C SER A 202 13.35 -20.33 -16.51
N PHE A 203 13.20 -19.32 -17.33
CA PHE A 203 13.37 -19.41 -18.78
C PHE A 203 13.89 -18.08 -19.31
N THR A 204 14.41 -18.12 -20.53
CA THR A 204 14.93 -16.97 -21.24
C THR A 204 14.25 -16.84 -22.60
N TRP A 205 13.82 -15.65 -22.96
CA TRP A 205 13.33 -15.35 -24.29
C TRP A 205 14.48 -15.14 -25.29
N SER A 206 14.28 -15.58 -26.54
CA SER A 206 15.13 -15.10 -27.61
C SER A 206 14.96 -13.60 -27.82
N PRO A 207 15.98 -12.87 -28.32
CA PRO A 207 15.87 -11.42 -28.53
C PRO A 207 14.72 -10.99 -29.45
N ASN A 208 14.32 -11.87 -30.37
CA ASN A 208 13.21 -11.62 -31.31
C ASN A 208 11.85 -12.10 -30.80
N GLU A 209 11.80 -12.71 -29.60
CA GLU A 209 10.58 -13.29 -28.98
C GLU A 209 10.01 -14.52 -29.69
N ASP A 210 10.76 -15.09 -30.64
CA ASP A 210 10.32 -16.28 -31.42
C ASP A 210 10.44 -17.57 -30.61
N PHE A 211 11.36 -17.62 -29.64
CA PHE A 211 11.68 -18.82 -28.86
C PHE A 211 11.75 -18.51 -27.39
N LEU A 212 11.31 -19.48 -26.59
CA LEU A 212 11.50 -19.56 -25.15
C LEU A 212 12.43 -20.73 -24.86
N ILE A 213 13.52 -20.47 -24.16
CA ILE A 213 14.54 -21.45 -23.79
C ILE A 213 14.42 -21.70 -22.29
N TYR A 214 14.28 -22.96 -21.91
CA TYR A 214 14.31 -23.41 -20.51
C TYR A 214 15.11 -24.70 -20.40
N TYR A 215 15.68 -24.93 -19.23
CA TYR A 215 16.37 -26.18 -18.91
C TYR A 215 15.36 -27.11 -18.21
N PRO A 216 14.95 -28.21 -18.82
CA PRO A 216 14.09 -29.19 -18.14
C PRO A 216 14.87 -29.76 -16.94
N ARG A 217 14.21 -29.85 -15.80
CA ARG A 217 14.76 -30.52 -14.63
C ARG A 217 14.82 -32.02 -14.97
N GLU A 218 16.00 -32.66 -14.88
CA GLU A 218 16.10 -34.10 -15.05
C GLU A 218 15.30 -34.77 -13.92
N GLU A 219 14.38 -35.66 -14.28
CA GLU A 219 13.67 -36.51 -13.32
C GLU A 219 14.70 -37.44 -12.64
N GLY A 220 15.22 -37.07 -11.48
CA GLY A 220 16.20 -37.90 -10.76
C GLY A 220 16.91 -37.24 -9.59
N GLU A 221 17.01 -35.93 -9.53
CA GLU A 221 17.55 -35.27 -8.35
C GLU A 221 16.50 -35.17 -7.24
N LYS A 222 16.34 -36.28 -6.49
CA LYS A 222 15.72 -36.20 -5.16
C LYS A 222 16.62 -35.31 -4.32
N GLU A 223 16.09 -34.19 -3.82
CA GLU A 223 16.72 -33.42 -2.75
C GLU A 223 17.15 -34.43 -1.65
N GLN A 224 18.45 -34.63 -1.49
CA GLN A 224 18.98 -35.25 -0.28
C GLN A 224 18.72 -34.24 0.81
N GLY A 225 17.66 -34.46 1.58
CA GLY A 225 17.35 -33.67 2.75
C GLY A 225 18.57 -33.70 3.67
N ALA A 226 19.12 -32.54 3.91
CA ALA A 226 20.09 -32.35 5.00
C ALA A 226 19.35 -32.63 6.32
N LEU A 227 19.87 -33.59 7.06
CA LEU A 227 19.55 -33.86 8.46
C LEU A 227 19.93 -32.69 9.37
#